data_fda71e734ef760f11f72efce63169174
#
_entry.id   fda71e734ef760f11f72efce63169174
#
_cell.length_a   1.000
_cell.length_b   1.000
_cell.length_c   1.000
_cell.angle_alpha   90.00
_cell.angle_beta   90.00
_cell.angle_gamma   90.00
#
_symmetry.space_group_name_H-M   'P 1'
#
loop_
_entity.id
_entity.type
_entity.pdbx_description
1 polymer ?
#
loop_
_entity_poly.entity_id
_entity_poly.type
_entity_poly.pdbx_seq_one_letter_code
_entity_poly.pdbx_strand_id
1 'polypeptide(L)'
;MTTSEKSKVERAQLGVRMEKHMVQVLKGLAELKNMTLGELLEKIVLHSFEPVEGDEGESSASPHSKADLRAIADLRRVYGMDYEVHATRDFENDIEDST
;
A
#
# COMPACT_ATOMS: atom_id res chain seq x y z
N MET A 1 -2.93 -23.42 12.10
CA MET A 1 -2.93 -23.03 11.93
C MET A 1 -2.95 -22.14 11.71
N THR A 2 -3.04 -21.96 11.55
CA THR A 2 -3.06 -21.33 11.24
C THR A 2 -2.83 -20.37 11.00
N THR A 3 -2.84 -20.32 11.09
CA THR A 3 -2.62 -19.47 10.98
C THR A 3 -2.05 -18.64 10.30
N SER A 4 -1.78 -18.75 9.88
CA SER A 4 -1.22 -17.82 9.24
C SER A 4 -1.82 -17.43 8.05
N GLU A 5 -2.82 -16.78 8.10
CA GLU A 5 -3.38 -16.17 6.98
C GLU A 5 -2.65 -14.95 6.60
N LYS A 6 -1.78 -14.48 7.43
CA LYS A 6 -1.04 -13.28 7.12
C LYS A 6 0.14 -13.60 6.26
N SER A 7 0.38 -12.76 5.26
CA SER A 7 1.52 -12.91 4.40
C SER A 7 2.70 -12.17 4.97
N LYS A 8 3.83 -12.82 4.98
CA LYS A 8 5.05 -12.15 5.36
C LYS A 8 5.58 -11.40 4.16
N VAL A 9 5.89 -10.14 4.37
CA VAL A 9 6.44 -9.34 3.29
C VAL A 9 7.78 -8.79 3.72
N GLU A 10 8.67 -8.70 2.76
CA GLU A 10 9.94 -8.03 2.97
C GLU A 10 9.74 -6.56 2.68
N ARG A 11 10.17 -5.73 3.61
CA ARG A 11 10.05 -4.30 3.40
C ARG A 11 11.41 -3.70 3.20
N ALA A 12 11.51 -2.90 2.16
CA ALA A 12 12.73 -2.18 1.87
C ALA A 12 12.61 -0.78 2.42
N GLN A 13 13.72 -0.26 2.89
CA GLN A 13 13.72 1.11 3.35
C GLN A 13 13.87 2.03 2.16
N LEU A 14 13.06 3.05 2.13
CA LEU A 14 12.99 3.93 0.98
C LEU A 14 13.01 5.37 1.47
N GLY A 15 13.89 6.16 0.91
CA GLY A 15 13.92 7.57 1.25
C GLY A 15 13.26 8.38 0.16
N VAL A 16 12.29 9.18 0.54
CA VAL A 16 11.64 10.08 -0.39
C VAL A 16 11.52 11.44 0.25
N ARG A 17 11.48 12.44 -0.58
CA ARG A 17 11.26 13.80 -0.12
C ARG A 17 9.90 14.22 -0.61
N MET A 18 9.09 14.72 0.31
CA MET A 18 7.74 15.13 -0.01
C MET A 18 7.51 16.52 0.58
N GLU A 19 6.47 17.15 0.12
CA GLU A 19 6.14 18.46 0.62
C GLU A 19 5.80 18.35 2.11
N LYS A 20 6.28 19.31 2.87
CA LYS A 20 6.27 19.23 4.32
C LYS A 20 4.88 19.08 4.90
N HIS A 21 3.93 19.89 4.42
CA HIS A 21 2.59 19.83 4.99
C HIS A 21 1.89 18.52 4.63
N MET A 22 2.18 18.02 3.44
CA MET A 22 1.62 16.74 3.04
C MET A 22 2.11 15.63 3.95
N VAL A 23 3.39 15.69 4.34
CA VAL A 23 3.91 14.69 5.27
C VAL A 23 3.20 14.79 6.61
N GLN A 24 2.95 16.00 7.07
CA GLN A 24 2.26 16.17 8.34
C GLN A 24 0.84 15.60 8.29
N VAL A 25 0.15 15.84 7.19
CA VAL A 25 -1.19 15.28 7.03
C VAL A 25 -1.16 13.76 7.01
N LEU A 26 -0.19 13.20 6.30
CA LEU A 26 -0.08 11.75 6.24
C LEU A 26 0.18 11.15 7.61
N LYS A 27 1.07 11.76 8.36
CA LYS A 27 1.37 11.24 9.69
C LYS A 27 0.15 11.35 10.61
N GLY A 28 -0.55 12.47 10.53
CA GLY A 28 -1.76 12.62 11.33
C GLY A 28 -2.82 11.61 10.96
N LEU A 29 -2.98 11.37 9.68
CA LEU A 29 -3.98 10.41 9.22
C LEU A 29 -3.62 9.00 9.66
N ALA A 30 -2.35 8.63 9.56
CA ALA A 30 -1.92 7.32 10.00
C ALA A 30 -2.24 7.14 11.47
N GLU A 31 -1.99 8.16 12.25
CA GLU A 31 -2.29 8.08 13.68
C GLU A 31 -3.79 7.93 13.92
N LEU A 32 -4.60 8.67 13.21
CA LEU A 32 -6.04 8.55 13.34
C LEU A 32 -6.52 7.15 12.98
N LYS A 33 -5.88 6.53 12.01
CA LYS A 33 -6.26 5.19 11.58
C LYS A 33 -5.54 4.11 12.36
N ASN A 34 -4.71 4.50 13.30
CA ASN A 34 -4.00 3.56 14.16
C ASN A 34 -3.12 2.62 13.35
N MET A 35 -2.39 3.17 12.42
CA MET A 35 -1.48 2.40 11.59
C MET A 35 -0.19 3.17 11.43
N THR A 36 0.86 2.50 11.00
CA THR A 36 2.11 3.18 10.75
C THR A 36 2.02 3.96 9.45
N LEU A 37 2.93 4.90 9.29
CA LEU A 37 2.97 5.67 8.06
C LEU A 37 3.24 4.75 6.87
N GLY A 38 4.13 3.79 7.04
CA GLY A 38 4.42 2.85 5.96
C GLY A 38 3.18 2.06 5.55
N GLU A 39 2.41 1.61 6.53
CA GLU A 39 1.19 0.88 6.22
C GLU A 39 0.19 1.75 5.48
N LEU A 40 0.07 3.00 5.89
CA LEU A 40 -0.83 3.90 5.20
C LEU A 40 -0.39 4.12 3.77
N LEU A 41 0.90 4.33 3.56
CA LEU A 41 1.41 4.55 2.21
C LEU A 41 1.23 3.31 1.35
N GLU A 42 1.46 2.12 1.92
CA GLU A 42 1.24 0.90 1.17
C GLU A 42 -0.21 0.79 0.70
N LYS A 43 -1.13 1.13 1.59
CA LYS A 43 -2.53 1.07 1.25
C LYS A 43 -2.87 2.04 0.13
N ILE A 44 -2.38 3.26 0.23
CA ILE A 44 -2.65 4.27 -0.78
C ILE A 44 -2.09 3.84 -2.13
N VAL A 45 -0.86 3.34 -2.11
CA VAL A 45 -0.19 2.95 -3.34
C VAL A 45 -0.91 1.78 -4.01
N LEU A 46 -1.28 0.78 -3.22
CA LEU A 46 -1.99 -0.36 -3.79
C LEU A 46 -3.32 0.05 -4.40
N HIS A 47 -4.03 0.94 -3.75
CA HIS A 47 -5.29 1.40 -4.32
C HIS A 47 -5.07 2.18 -5.61
N SER A 48 -3.94 2.86 -5.73
CA SER A 48 -3.66 3.55 -6.98
C SER A 48 -3.30 2.57 -8.09
N PHE A 49 -2.62 1.47 -7.74
CA PHE A 49 -2.25 0.46 -8.74
C PHE A 49 -3.45 -0.31 -9.24
N GLU A 50 -4.46 -0.45 -8.42
CA GLU A 50 -5.57 -1.34 -8.70
C GLU A 50 -6.84 -0.67 -8.22
N PRO A 51 -7.40 0.24 -9.01
CA PRO A 51 -8.61 0.94 -8.60
C PRO A 51 -9.74 -0.04 -8.39
N VAL A 52 -10.51 0.22 -7.35
CA VAL A 52 -11.61 -0.64 -6.98
C VAL A 52 -12.88 0.18 -7.04
N GLU A 53 -13.90 -0.37 -7.66
CA GLU A 53 -15.19 0.29 -7.70
C GLU A 53 -16.13 -0.37 -6.70
N GLY A 54 -17.29 0.17 -6.60
CA GLY A 54 -18.29 -0.43 -5.74
C GLY A 54 -18.13 -0.01 -4.31
N ASP A 55 -17.75 -0.95 -3.48
CA ASP A 55 -17.66 -0.68 -2.06
C ASP A 55 -16.76 0.48 -1.71
N GLU A 56 -15.71 0.63 -2.46
CA GLU A 56 -14.78 1.70 -2.19
C GLU A 56 -15.26 3.01 -2.79
N GLY A 57 -16.18 2.93 -3.73
CA GLY A 57 -16.77 4.10 -4.28
C GLY A 57 -15.81 4.94 -5.09
N GLU A 58 -16.20 6.17 -5.28
CA GLU A 58 -15.39 7.05 -6.09
C GLU A 58 -14.04 7.34 -5.48
N SER A 59 -13.92 7.13 -4.20
CA SER A 59 -12.66 7.45 -3.55
C SER A 59 -11.55 6.51 -3.94
N SER A 60 -11.88 5.45 -4.65
CA SER A 60 -10.87 4.49 -5.07
C SER A 60 -10.35 4.72 -6.46
N ALA A 61 -10.71 5.83 -7.08
CA ALA A 61 -10.23 6.11 -8.42
C ALA A 61 -8.72 6.27 -8.41
N SER A 62 -8.09 5.71 -9.42
CA SER A 62 -6.65 5.79 -9.53
C SER A 62 -6.23 7.08 -10.22
N PRO A 63 -5.12 7.67 -9.79
CA PRO A 63 -4.58 8.83 -10.50
C PRO A 63 -3.83 8.46 -11.77
N HIS A 64 -3.68 7.18 -12.06
CA HIS A 64 -2.88 6.75 -13.20
C HIS A 64 -3.71 6.64 -14.45
N SER A 65 -3.07 6.89 -15.59
CA SER A 65 -3.72 6.70 -16.87
C SER A 65 -3.90 5.21 -17.16
N LYS A 66 -4.71 4.91 -18.17
CA LYS A 66 -4.89 3.51 -18.55
C LYS A 66 -3.58 2.88 -19.02
N ALA A 67 -2.79 3.65 -19.74
CA ALA A 67 -1.50 3.14 -20.20
C ALA A 67 -0.60 2.84 -19.01
N ASP A 68 -0.60 3.73 -18.02
CA ASP A 68 0.22 3.50 -16.84
C ASP A 68 -0.28 2.31 -16.05
N LEU A 69 -1.59 2.13 -15.97
CA LEU A 69 -2.11 0.98 -15.25
C LEU A 69 -1.70 -0.32 -15.92
N ARG A 70 -1.64 -0.34 -17.24
CA ARG A 70 -1.15 -1.52 -17.94
C ARG A 70 0.33 -1.76 -17.64
N ALA A 71 1.11 -0.68 -17.63
CA ALA A 71 2.52 -0.81 -17.28
C ALA A 71 2.69 -1.30 -15.85
N ILE A 72 1.86 -0.82 -14.94
CA ILE A 72 1.91 -1.27 -13.56
C ILE A 72 1.63 -2.76 -13.48
N ALA A 73 0.64 -3.23 -14.23
CA ALA A 73 0.32 -4.65 -14.22
C ALA A 73 1.52 -5.48 -14.69
N ASP A 74 2.20 -5.02 -15.72
CA ASP A 74 3.37 -5.72 -16.21
C ASP A 74 4.50 -5.71 -15.20
N LEU A 75 4.72 -4.57 -14.57
CA LEU A 75 5.78 -4.45 -13.57
C LEU A 75 5.50 -5.32 -12.36
N ARG A 76 4.25 -5.38 -11.94
CA ARG A 76 3.89 -6.25 -10.82
C ARG A 76 4.23 -7.70 -11.15
N ARG A 77 3.94 -8.11 -12.37
CA ARG A 77 4.23 -9.47 -12.77
C ARG A 77 5.72 -9.73 -12.81
N VAL A 78 6.47 -8.78 -13.36
CA VAL A 78 7.92 -8.93 -13.48
C VAL A 78 8.59 -9.03 -12.12
N TYR A 79 8.12 -8.25 -11.16
CA TYR A 79 8.74 -8.22 -9.85
C TYR A 79 8.09 -9.15 -8.84
N GLY A 80 7.12 -9.93 -9.29
CA GLY A 80 6.53 -10.92 -8.40
C GLY A 80 5.58 -10.36 -7.37
N MET A 81 5.00 -9.21 -7.63
CA MET A 81 4.03 -8.63 -6.71
C MET A 81 2.66 -9.17 -7.05
N ASP A 82 2.27 -10.25 -6.39
CA ASP A 82 1.06 -10.95 -6.79
C ASP A 82 -0.07 -10.85 -5.79
N TYR A 83 -0.05 -9.88 -4.90
CA TYR A 83 -1.14 -9.70 -3.97
C TYR A 83 -2.05 -8.56 -4.44
N GLU A 84 -3.27 -8.58 -3.94
CA GLU A 84 -4.29 -7.67 -4.41
C GLU A 84 -4.33 -6.40 -3.57
N VAL A 85 -5.21 -5.51 -3.96
CA VAL A 85 -5.27 -4.16 -3.42
C VAL A 85 -5.53 -4.13 -1.91
N HIS A 86 -6.24 -5.11 -1.40
CA HIS A 86 -6.53 -5.13 0.04
C HIS A 86 -5.56 -5.99 0.83
N ALA A 87 -4.52 -6.46 0.19
CA ALA A 87 -3.62 -7.40 0.83
C ALA A 87 -2.91 -6.81 2.04
N THR A 88 -2.79 -5.50 2.10
CA THR A 88 -2.09 -4.90 3.24
C THR A 88 -2.75 -5.22 4.56
N ARG A 89 -4.01 -5.59 4.54
CA ARG A 89 -4.68 -5.99 5.75
C ARG A 89 -4.07 -7.24 6.36
N ASP A 90 -3.48 -8.06 5.50
CA ASP A 90 -2.96 -9.35 5.92
C ASP A 90 -1.45 -9.40 5.99
N PHE A 91 -0.77 -8.29 5.73
CA PHE A 91 0.67 -8.29 5.81
C PHE A 91 1.09 -8.43 7.25
N GLU A 92 2.05 -9.32 7.48
CA GLU A 92 2.67 -9.35 8.78
C GLU A 92 3.63 -8.21 8.87
N ASN A 93 3.56 -7.54 9.99
CA ASN A 93 4.45 -6.42 10.20
C ASN A 93 5.83 -6.96 10.50
N ASP A 94 6.81 -6.55 9.77
CA ASP A 94 8.15 -7.06 10.01
C ASP A 94 8.94 -6.18 10.97
N ILE A 95 8.28 -5.22 11.58
CA ILE A 95 8.95 -4.35 12.51
C ILE A 95 9.46 -5.10 13.70
N GLU A 96 8.66 -6.03 14.17
CA GLU A 96 9.07 -6.78 15.33
C GLU A 96 10.35 -7.52 15.07
N ASP A 97 10.62 -7.80 13.82
CA ASP A 97 11.85 -8.49 13.51
C ASP A 97 13.04 -7.63 13.71
N SER A 98 12.87 -6.35 13.53
CA SER A 98 14.01 -5.48 13.55
C SER A 98 14.20 -4.83 14.89
N THR A 99 13.31 -5.00 15.77
CA THR A 99 13.51 -4.38 17.07
C THR A 99 14.40 -5.18 17.97
#